data_a58130df512c723e75ca87389ed5d844
#
_entry.id   a58130df512c723e75ca87389ed5d844
#
_cell.length_a   1.000
_cell.length_b   1.000
_cell.length_c   1.000
_cell.angle_alpha   90.00
_cell.angle_beta   90.00
_cell.angle_gamma   90.00
#
_symmetry.space_group_name_H-M   'P 1'
#
loop_
_entity.id
_entity.type
_entity.pdbx_description
1 polymer ?
#
loop_
_entity_poly.entity_id
_entity_poly.type
_entity_poly.pdbx_seq_one_letter_code
_entity_poly.pdbx_strand_id
1 'polypeptide(L)'
;MSTFSSVEVIGGGLIGTSIALRLAKNGSQVRVVDSNAAHAKVANSLIGSSLLAENAPIECIVVATPVHALAQVIVSALISNPECIVIDIGSIKTKVVLDVWTLTESLSNKVELRERYIPTHPMAGREVSGPDGARSDLFEGRAWAITPHLQLKETTLIRVEALVRELGAVVYRMSPEEHDRQVAMTSHLPQLLASLLASVLQTPLDLAGQGLRDMTRLAHSNPLMWAPIVEGNKGELEPLLDEIVKSINNLKDKFFSREAVVSLMTLGADGAAQVPGKHGGISRNYGSISVVIPDRAGQLAALFNHCADGGINIEDLRIEHSPGQETGLITLYVQPDDLSTLNNHLSILGWDVTILEKGN
;
A
#
# COMPACT_ATOMS: atom_id res chain seq x y z
N MET A 1 -19.09 -0.72 -19.42
CA MET A 1 -18.58 0.42 -20.22
C MET A 1 -17.57 1.13 -19.34
N SER A 2 -16.43 1.53 -19.89
CA SER A 2 -15.41 2.26 -19.14
C SER A 2 -15.91 3.66 -18.75
N THR A 3 -15.48 4.16 -17.61
CA THR A 3 -15.84 5.50 -17.08
C THR A 3 -15.30 6.62 -17.98
N PHE A 4 -14.09 6.42 -18.53
CA PHE A 4 -13.45 7.30 -19.49
C PHE A 4 -13.04 6.46 -20.71
N SER A 5 -13.41 6.92 -21.89
CA SER A 5 -13.09 6.22 -23.14
C SER A 5 -11.64 6.44 -23.57
N SER A 6 -11.04 7.57 -23.19
CA SER A 6 -9.67 7.96 -23.55
C SER A 6 -8.92 8.54 -22.35
N VAL A 7 -7.78 7.92 -22.01
CA VAL A 7 -6.99 8.27 -20.82
C VAL A 7 -5.51 8.42 -21.20
N GLU A 8 -4.89 9.49 -20.70
CA GLU A 8 -3.43 9.62 -20.72
C GLU A 8 -2.87 9.44 -19.32
N VAL A 9 -1.84 8.63 -19.19
CA VAL A 9 -1.09 8.42 -17.94
C VAL A 9 0.28 9.06 -18.09
N ILE A 10 0.57 10.06 -17.25
CA ILE A 10 1.86 10.75 -17.22
C ILE A 10 2.71 10.14 -16.09
N GLY A 11 3.67 9.30 -16.48
CA GLY A 11 4.50 8.50 -15.58
C GLY A 11 4.31 7.00 -15.82
N GLY A 12 5.25 6.37 -16.52
CA GLY A 12 5.28 4.96 -16.93
C GLY A 12 5.95 4.05 -15.90
N GLY A 13 5.88 4.38 -14.62
CA GLY A 13 6.35 3.52 -13.54
C GLY A 13 5.37 2.38 -13.24
N LEU A 14 5.64 1.63 -12.15
CA LEU A 14 4.81 0.52 -11.68
C LEU A 14 3.30 0.90 -11.60
N ILE A 15 2.99 1.96 -10.87
CA ILE A 15 1.59 2.34 -10.58
C ILE A 15 0.89 2.86 -11.83
N GLY A 16 1.52 3.82 -12.54
CA GLY A 16 0.93 4.40 -13.76
C GLY A 16 0.68 3.34 -14.84
N THR A 17 1.64 2.44 -15.07
CA THR A 17 1.47 1.34 -16.02
C THR A 17 0.40 0.35 -15.58
N SER A 18 0.29 0.05 -14.27
CA SER A 18 -0.79 -0.83 -13.75
C SER A 18 -2.17 -0.22 -13.95
N ILE A 19 -2.34 1.09 -13.76
CA ILE A 19 -3.57 1.82 -14.08
C ILE A 19 -3.89 1.69 -15.58
N ALA A 20 -2.90 1.97 -16.41
CA ALA A 20 -3.04 1.90 -17.86
C ALA A 20 -3.48 0.50 -18.33
N LEU A 21 -2.86 -0.56 -17.80
CA LEU A 21 -3.23 -1.95 -18.10
C LEU A 21 -4.66 -2.30 -17.68
N ARG A 22 -5.08 -1.86 -16.51
CA ARG A 22 -6.45 -2.12 -16.02
C ARG A 22 -7.48 -1.41 -16.88
N LEU A 23 -7.24 -0.13 -17.21
CA LEU A 23 -8.14 0.65 -18.05
C LEU A 23 -8.22 0.08 -19.47
N ALA A 24 -7.10 -0.30 -20.06
CA ALA A 24 -7.07 -0.96 -21.37
C ALA A 24 -7.87 -2.27 -21.37
N LYS A 25 -7.71 -3.09 -20.33
CA LYS A 25 -8.48 -4.33 -20.12
C LYS A 25 -9.99 -4.07 -20.03
N ASN A 26 -10.39 -2.94 -19.48
CA ASN A 26 -11.79 -2.54 -19.31
C ASN A 26 -12.38 -1.82 -20.55
N GLY A 27 -11.58 -1.65 -21.60
CA GLY A 27 -12.01 -1.11 -22.90
C GLY A 27 -11.73 0.37 -23.13
N SER A 28 -10.97 1.05 -22.25
CA SER A 28 -10.46 2.39 -22.51
C SER A 28 -9.33 2.37 -23.54
N GLN A 29 -9.23 3.43 -24.35
CA GLN A 29 -8.01 3.74 -25.09
C GLN A 29 -7.05 4.49 -24.17
N VAL A 30 -5.82 4.01 -24.03
CA VAL A 30 -4.86 4.55 -23.06
C VAL A 30 -3.53 4.83 -23.71
N ARG A 31 -2.89 5.95 -23.35
CA ARG A 31 -1.51 6.27 -23.71
C ARG A 31 -0.70 6.56 -22.45
N VAL A 32 0.51 6.02 -22.38
CA VAL A 32 1.47 6.33 -21.31
C VAL A 32 2.56 7.22 -21.87
N VAL A 33 2.81 8.34 -21.22
CA VAL A 33 3.95 9.23 -21.48
C VAL A 33 4.87 9.26 -20.27
N ASP A 34 6.17 9.30 -20.49
CA ASP A 34 7.19 9.34 -19.44
C ASP A 34 8.42 10.10 -19.93
N SER A 35 9.10 10.80 -19.03
CA SER A 35 10.39 11.45 -19.32
C SER A 35 11.47 10.44 -19.73
N ASN A 36 11.38 9.21 -19.22
CA ASN A 36 12.17 8.07 -19.70
C ASN A 36 11.43 7.38 -20.86
N ALA A 37 11.90 7.63 -22.08
CA ALA A 37 11.31 7.07 -23.29
C ALA A 37 11.26 5.53 -23.30
N ALA A 38 12.18 4.85 -22.59
CA ALA A 38 12.16 3.39 -22.49
C ALA A 38 10.96 2.92 -21.64
N HIS A 39 10.66 3.60 -20.53
CA HIS A 39 9.47 3.30 -19.71
C HIS A 39 8.17 3.51 -20.50
N ALA A 40 8.04 4.64 -21.20
CA ALA A 40 6.87 4.89 -22.05
C ALA A 40 6.71 3.81 -23.12
N LYS A 41 7.79 3.41 -23.79
CA LYS A 41 7.79 2.36 -24.81
C LYS A 41 7.33 1.01 -24.27
N VAL A 42 7.87 0.59 -23.12
CA VAL A 42 7.48 -0.69 -22.47
C VAL A 42 6.02 -0.64 -22.06
N ALA A 43 5.59 0.41 -21.35
CA ALA A 43 4.20 0.56 -20.90
C ALA A 43 3.21 0.51 -22.07
N ASN A 44 3.46 1.28 -23.17
CA ASN A 44 2.61 1.30 -24.34
C ASN A 44 2.61 -0.05 -25.11
N SER A 45 3.73 -0.77 -25.11
CA SER A 45 3.79 -2.12 -25.67
C SER A 45 2.90 -3.11 -24.90
N LEU A 46 2.84 -3.00 -23.59
CA LEU A 46 1.99 -3.83 -22.73
C LEU A 46 0.48 -3.55 -22.90
N ILE A 47 0.12 -2.30 -23.25
CA ILE A 47 -1.28 -1.90 -23.54
C ILE A 47 -1.77 -2.51 -24.86
N GLY A 48 -0.90 -2.64 -25.86
CA GLY A 48 -1.18 -3.31 -27.12
C GLY A 48 -2.23 -2.58 -27.96
N SER A 49 -3.31 -3.27 -28.37
CA SER A 49 -4.35 -2.74 -29.28
C SER A 49 -5.23 -1.65 -28.67
N SER A 50 -5.19 -1.45 -27.35
CA SER A 50 -5.92 -0.37 -26.66
C SER A 50 -5.12 0.94 -26.61
N LEU A 51 -4.05 1.06 -27.38
CA LEU A 51 -3.21 2.26 -27.40
C LEU A 51 -3.96 3.45 -28.01
N LEU A 52 -4.06 4.54 -27.24
CA LEU A 52 -4.67 5.80 -27.67
C LEU A 52 -3.78 6.48 -28.73
N ALA A 53 -4.37 6.89 -29.85
CA ALA A 53 -3.66 7.59 -30.90
C ALA A 53 -3.13 8.96 -30.41
N GLU A 54 -2.02 9.42 -31.00
CA GLU A 54 -1.29 10.61 -30.53
C GLU A 54 -2.15 11.88 -30.49
N ASN A 55 -3.02 12.08 -31.48
CA ASN A 55 -3.88 13.26 -31.60
C ASN A 55 -5.35 12.99 -31.17
N ALA A 56 -5.63 11.88 -30.50
CA ALA A 56 -6.97 11.60 -30.04
C ALA A 56 -7.35 12.51 -28.84
N PRO A 57 -8.62 12.90 -28.72
CA PRO A 57 -9.08 13.66 -27.57
C PRO A 57 -8.91 12.85 -26.28
N ILE A 58 -8.54 13.52 -25.19
CA ILE A 58 -8.32 12.92 -23.88
C ILE A 58 -9.45 13.38 -22.95
N GLU A 59 -10.08 12.45 -22.23
CA GLU A 59 -11.11 12.76 -21.23
C GLU A 59 -10.54 12.83 -19.81
N CYS A 60 -9.51 12.03 -19.51
CA CYS A 60 -8.89 11.99 -18.20
C CYS A 60 -7.37 11.87 -18.30
N ILE A 61 -6.68 12.59 -17.43
CA ILE A 61 -5.21 12.49 -17.27
C ILE A 61 -4.91 12.01 -15.87
N VAL A 62 -4.10 10.95 -15.77
CA VAL A 62 -3.59 10.41 -14.52
C VAL A 62 -2.12 10.79 -14.37
N VAL A 63 -1.80 11.65 -13.40
CA VAL A 63 -0.42 12.06 -13.13
C VAL A 63 0.22 11.12 -12.11
N ALA A 64 1.17 10.33 -12.59
CA ALA A 64 1.87 9.26 -11.84
C ALA A 64 3.38 9.54 -11.74
N THR A 65 3.76 10.81 -11.67
CA THR A 65 5.16 11.25 -11.56
C THR A 65 5.63 11.29 -10.10
N PRO A 66 6.95 11.35 -9.84
CA PRO A 66 7.46 11.54 -8.49
C PRO A 66 6.91 12.81 -7.82
N VAL A 67 6.77 12.78 -6.49
CA VAL A 67 6.13 13.82 -5.67
C VAL A 67 6.65 15.23 -5.98
N HIS A 68 7.95 15.39 -6.15
CA HIS A 68 8.57 16.71 -6.42
C HIS A 68 8.18 17.32 -7.77
N ALA A 69 7.70 16.51 -8.72
CA ALA A 69 7.29 16.97 -10.06
C ALA A 69 5.76 17.11 -10.19
N LEU A 70 4.99 16.53 -9.25
CA LEU A 70 3.53 16.40 -9.38
C LEU A 70 2.85 17.73 -9.68
N ALA A 71 3.05 18.76 -8.85
CA ALA A 71 2.32 20.03 -8.98
C ALA A 71 2.52 20.70 -10.35
N GLN A 72 3.76 20.72 -10.84
CA GLN A 72 4.06 21.31 -12.16
C GLN A 72 3.43 20.51 -13.29
N VAL A 73 3.50 19.17 -13.23
CA VAL A 73 2.89 18.30 -14.25
C VAL A 73 1.36 18.43 -14.24
N ILE A 74 0.74 18.46 -13.05
CA ILE A 74 -0.71 18.66 -12.90
C ILE A 74 -1.14 19.97 -13.55
N VAL A 75 -0.47 21.08 -13.21
CA VAL A 75 -0.82 22.41 -13.74
C VAL A 75 -0.62 22.46 -15.26
N SER A 76 0.48 21.89 -15.77
CA SER A 76 0.73 21.78 -17.21
C SER A 76 -0.38 20.98 -17.93
N ALA A 77 -0.77 19.84 -17.35
CA ALA A 77 -1.84 18.99 -17.89
C ALA A 77 -3.18 19.72 -17.93
N LEU A 78 -3.54 20.44 -16.86
CA LEU A 78 -4.76 21.25 -16.76
C LEU A 78 -4.84 22.37 -17.80
N ILE A 79 -3.72 23.07 -18.03
CA ILE A 79 -3.63 24.17 -18.99
C ILE A 79 -3.70 23.64 -20.44
N SER A 80 -2.95 22.59 -20.74
CA SER A 80 -2.85 22.05 -22.08
C SER A 80 -4.10 21.28 -22.55
N ASN A 81 -4.95 20.85 -21.59
CA ASN A 81 -6.13 20.03 -21.87
C ASN A 81 -7.36 20.59 -21.16
N PRO A 82 -8.02 21.62 -21.70
CA PRO A 82 -9.07 22.39 -21.02
C PRO A 82 -10.33 21.58 -20.69
N GLU A 83 -10.58 20.47 -21.39
CA GLU A 83 -11.77 19.62 -21.17
C GLU A 83 -11.50 18.40 -20.30
N CYS A 84 -10.23 18.13 -19.97
CA CYS A 84 -9.85 16.92 -19.23
C CYS A 84 -10.07 17.06 -17.73
N ILE A 85 -10.46 15.95 -17.10
CA ILE A 85 -10.29 15.74 -15.67
C ILE A 85 -8.84 15.31 -15.41
N VAL A 86 -8.20 15.89 -14.41
CA VAL A 86 -6.83 15.53 -14.01
C VAL A 86 -6.86 14.97 -12.59
N ILE A 87 -6.30 13.78 -12.42
CA ILE A 87 -6.06 13.17 -11.11
C ILE A 87 -4.57 12.94 -10.92
N ASP A 88 -4.11 12.96 -9.69
CA ASP A 88 -2.77 12.49 -9.32
C ASP A 88 -2.85 11.25 -8.44
N ILE A 89 -1.76 10.52 -8.34
CA ILE A 89 -1.63 9.34 -7.49
C ILE A 89 -0.51 9.48 -6.46
N GLY A 90 -0.14 10.70 -6.12
CA GLY A 90 0.96 10.98 -5.18
C GLY A 90 0.72 10.46 -3.77
N SER A 91 1.80 10.17 -3.07
CA SER A 91 1.76 9.60 -1.71
C SER A 91 1.47 10.63 -0.61
N ILE A 92 1.48 11.92 -0.92
CA ILE A 92 1.12 13.02 -0.02
C ILE A 92 0.14 13.97 -0.73
N LYS A 93 -0.75 14.60 0.01
CA LYS A 93 -1.83 15.41 -0.59
C LYS A 93 -1.73 16.89 -0.24
N THR A 94 -1.63 17.25 1.02
CA THR A 94 -1.67 18.65 1.48
C THR A 94 -0.66 19.53 0.75
N LYS A 95 0.61 19.12 0.74
CA LYS A 95 1.65 19.88 0.07
C LYS A 95 1.41 19.99 -1.44
N VAL A 96 1.04 18.90 -2.11
CA VAL A 96 0.79 18.88 -3.57
C VAL A 96 -0.35 19.81 -3.93
N VAL A 97 -1.45 19.79 -3.18
CA VAL A 97 -2.60 20.68 -3.38
C VAL A 97 -2.19 22.14 -3.21
N LEU A 98 -1.45 22.46 -2.14
CA LEU A 98 -0.95 23.83 -1.90
C LEU A 98 -0.01 24.33 -3.00
N ASP A 99 0.87 23.46 -3.49
CA ASP A 99 1.77 23.79 -4.60
C ASP A 99 0.97 24.04 -5.91
N VAL A 100 -0.03 23.22 -6.22
CA VAL A 100 -0.94 23.44 -7.38
C VAL A 100 -1.70 24.76 -7.23
N TRP A 101 -2.21 25.07 -6.02
CA TRP A 101 -2.90 26.35 -5.74
C TRP A 101 -1.97 27.53 -5.92
N THR A 102 -0.74 27.43 -5.45
CA THR A 102 0.28 28.46 -5.61
C THR A 102 0.62 28.71 -7.08
N LEU A 103 0.85 27.65 -7.83
CA LEU A 103 1.18 27.75 -9.26
C LEU A 103 0.01 28.29 -10.12
N THR A 104 -1.22 28.06 -9.72
CA THR A 104 -2.41 28.55 -10.45
C THR A 104 -2.92 29.91 -9.97
N GLU A 105 -2.42 30.46 -8.87
CA GLU A 105 -3.00 31.65 -8.23
C GLU A 105 -3.02 32.90 -9.12
N SER A 106 -2.00 33.10 -9.95
CA SER A 106 -1.92 34.23 -10.88
C SER A 106 -2.70 34.04 -12.17
N LEU A 107 -3.28 32.85 -12.41
CA LEU A 107 -3.99 32.57 -13.65
C LEU A 107 -5.43 33.06 -13.59
N SER A 108 -5.91 33.69 -14.67
CA SER A 108 -7.28 34.24 -14.75
C SER A 108 -8.36 33.17 -14.67
N ASN A 109 -8.06 31.94 -15.13
CA ASN A 109 -8.96 30.78 -15.14
C ASN A 109 -8.69 29.78 -14.00
N LYS A 110 -8.04 30.22 -12.90
CA LYS A 110 -7.64 29.35 -11.78
C LYS A 110 -8.77 28.50 -11.19
N VAL A 111 -9.98 29.08 -11.10
CA VAL A 111 -11.16 28.36 -10.56
C VAL A 111 -11.52 27.19 -11.46
N GLU A 112 -11.61 27.41 -12.77
CA GLU A 112 -11.90 26.37 -13.75
C GLU A 112 -10.85 25.27 -13.77
N LEU A 113 -9.55 25.60 -13.67
CA LEU A 113 -8.48 24.64 -13.57
C LEU A 113 -8.62 23.76 -12.32
N ARG A 114 -8.89 24.40 -11.17
CA ARG A 114 -9.04 23.69 -9.88
C ARG A 114 -10.27 22.80 -9.85
N GLU A 115 -11.40 23.20 -10.46
CA GLU A 115 -12.63 22.40 -10.56
C GLU A 115 -12.43 21.04 -11.26
N ARG A 116 -11.38 20.90 -12.07
CA ARG A 116 -11.07 19.69 -12.86
C ARG A 116 -9.94 18.84 -12.27
N TYR A 117 -9.31 19.28 -11.18
CA TYR A 117 -8.25 18.54 -10.51
C TYR A 117 -8.75 17.82 -9.28
N ILE A 118 -8.50 16.52 -9.19
CA ILE A 118 -8.84 15.72 -8.00
C ILE A 118 -7.58 15.02 -7.50
N PRO A 119 -7.12 15.37 -6.30
CA PRO A 119 -6.03 14.67 -5.65
C PRO A 119 -6.46 13.28 -5.19
N THR A 120 -5.67 12.25 -5.52
CA THR A 120 -5.94 10.87 -5.10
C THR A 120 -4.68 10.13 -4.68
N HIS A 121 -4.83 8.99 -4.01
CA HIS A 121 -3.70 8.12 -3.66
C HIS A 121 -4.14 6.66 -3.57
N PRO A 122 -3.70 5.76 -4.47
CA PRO A 122 -3.89 4.33 -4.34
C PRO A 122 -2.98 3.75 -3.25
N MET A 123 -3.57 3.11 -2.24
CA MET A 123 -2.81 2.42 -1.19
C MET A 123 -2.33 1.06 -1.72
N ALA A 124 -1.56 1.10 -2.80
CA ALA A 124 -1.04 -0.06 -3.48
C ALA A 124 0.41 0.18 -3.93
N GLY A 125 1.25 -0.82 -3.78
CA GLY A 125 2.64 -0.78 -4.19
C GLY A 125 3.26 -2.16 -4.15
N ARG A 126 4.45 -2.28 -4.73
CA ARG A 126 5.31 -3.46 -4.65
C ARG A 126 6.76 -2.99 -4.52
N GLU A 127 7.62 -3.86 -4.06
CA GLU A 127 9.07 -3.60 -3.92
C GLU A 127 9.81 -3.66 -5.27
N VAL A 128 9.05 -3.60 -6.38
CA VAL A 128 9.58 -3.60 -7.75
C VAL A 128 9.27 -2.24 -8.38
N SER A 129 10.22 -1.65 -9.08
CA SER A 129 10.06 -0.38 -9.78
C SER A 129 10.03 -0.59 -11.30
N GLY A 130 9.46 0.39 -12.03
CA GLY A 130 9.36 0.37 -13.49
C GLY A 130 8.11 -0.34 -14.02
N PRO A 131 7.89 -0.25 -15.36
CA PRO A 131 6.73 -0.82 -16.02
C PRO A 131 6.68 -2.35 -16.04
N ASP A 132 7.84 -3.03 -15.97
CA ASP A 132 7.93 -4.50 -16.03
C ASP A 132 7.27 -5.20 -14.84
N GLY A 133 7.18 -4.51 -13.69
CA GLY A 133 6.48 -5.01 -12.51
C GLY A 133 4.98 -4.76 -12.50
N ALA A 134 4.44 -4.06 -13.52
CA ALA A 134 3.04 -3.64 -13.56
C ALA A 134 2.07 -4.82 -13.72
N ARG A 135 0.89 -4.67 -13.09
CA ARG A 135 -0.19 -5.66 -13.11
C ARG A 135 -1.55 -5.00 -13.18
N SER A 136 -2.45 -5.50 -14.00
CA SER A 136 -3.82 -5.00 -14.13
C SER A 136 -4.70 -5.23 -12.90
N ASP A 137 -4.30 -6.12 -12.00
CA ASP A 137 -5.00 -6.46 -10.74
C ASP A 137 -4.38 -5.83 -9.49
N LEU A 138 -3.42 -4.90 -9.67
CA LEU A 138 -2.67 -4.31 -8.54
C LEU A 138 -3.55 -3.63 -7.50
N PHE A 139 -4.68 -3.09 -7.92
CA PHE A 139 -5.59 -2.29 -7.07
C PHE A 139 -6.78 -3.09 -6.53
N GLU A 140 -6.95 -4.35 -6.92
CA GLU A 140 -8.10 -5.17 -6.55
C GLU A 140 -8.24 -5.27 -5.02
N GLY A 141 -9.38 -4.78 -4.50
CA GLY A 141 -9.67 -4.73 -3.07
C GLY A 141 -8.80 -3.76 -2.25
N ARG A 142 -7.93 -2.95 -2.88
CA ARG A 142 -7.06 -2.00 -2.18
C ARG A 142 -7.79 -0.70 -1.88
N ALA A 143 -7.45 -0.08 -0.75
CA ALA A 143 -7.93 1.26 -0.44
C ALA A 143 -7.38 2.27 -1.46
N TRP A 144 -8.22 3.23 -1.84
CA TRP A 144 -7.83 4.36 -2.68
C TRP A 144 -8.42 5.64 -2.09
N ALA A 145 -7.56 6.49 -1.57
CA ALA A 145 -7.97 7.77 -1.01
C ALA A 145 -8.29 8.76 -2.14
N ILE A 146 -9.41 9.47 -1.98
CA ILE A 146 -9.78 10.63 -2.79
C ILE A 146 -9.92 11.80 -1.83
N THR A 147 -9.23 12.89 -2.11
CA THR A 147 -9.21 14.06 -1.22
C THR A 147 -9.83 15.28 -1.90
N PRO A 148 -11.17 15.33 -2.00
CA PRO A 148 -11.88 16.41 -2.68
C PRO A 148 -11.66 17.74 -1.95
N HIS A 149 -11.62 18.83 -2.72
CA HIS A 149 -11.52 20.20 -2.21
C HIS A 149 -12.79 21.00 -2.51
N LEU A 150 -12.96 22.15 -1.86
CA LEU A 150 -14.22 22.95 -1.89
C LEU A 150 -14.62 23.47 -3.29
N GLN A 151 -13.67 23.59 -4.22
CA GLN A 151 -13.94 24.09 -5.58
C GLN A 151 -14.29 22.96 -6.57
N LEU A 152 -14.27 21.70 -6.13
CA LEU A 152 -14.51 20.56 -6.99
C LEU A 152 -16.00 20.45 -7.37
N LYS A 153 -16.27 20.18 -8.66
CA LYS A 153 -17.63 19.83 -9.10
C LYS A 153 -17.99 18.42 -8.67
N GLU A 154 -19.18 18.25 -8.11
CA GLU A 154 -19.68 16.95 -7.68
C GLU A 154 -19.72 15.93 -8.83
N THR A 155 -20.06 16.37 -10.04
CA THR A 155 -20.05 15.52 -11.25
C THR A 155 -18.66 14.97 -11.57
N THR A 156 -17.62 15.78 -11.35
CA THR A 156 -16.22 15.37 -11.53
C THR A 156 -15.82 14.31 -10.48
N LEU A 157 -16.20 14.55 -9.22
CA LEU A 157 -15.96 13.62 -8.13
C LEU A 157 -16.61 12.25 -8.39
N ILE A 158 -17.89 12.24 -8.78
CA ILE A 158 -18.62 11.00 -9.10
C ILE A 158 -17.92 10.20 -10.21
N ARG A 159 -17.43 10.87 -11.27
CA ARG A 159 -16.70 10.22 -12.36
C ARG A 159 -15.38 9.62 -11.87
N VAL A 160 -14.61 10.32 -11.04
CA VAL A 160 -13.34 9.80 -10.51
C VAL A 160 -13.57 8.64 -9.55
N GLU A 161 -14.62 8.67 -8.74
CA GLU A 161 -14.97 7.51 -7.92
C GLU A 161 -15.37 6.29 -8.74
N ALA A 162 -16.11 6.51 -9.83
CA ALA A 162 -16.46 5.44 -10.75
C ALA A 162 -15.19 4.83 -11.38
N LEU A 163 -14.21 5.67 -11.78
CA LEU A 163 -12.91 5.23 -12.25
C LEU A 163 -12.17 4.38 -11.20
N VAL A 164 -12.11 4.83 -9.96
CA VAL A 164 -11.41 4.11 -8.88
C VAL A 164 -12.06 2.74 -8.63
N ARG A 165 -13.38 2.65 -8.64
CA ARG A 165 -14.11 1.37 -8.53
C ARG A 165 -13.89 0.48 -9.76
N GLU A 166 -13.80 1.05 -10.95
CA GLU A 166 -13.49 0.35 -12.19
C GLU A 166 -12.07 -0.26 -12.15
N LEU A 167 -11.13 0.39 -11.48
CA LEU A 167 -9.79 -0.14 -11.23
C LEU A 167 -9.77 -1.29 -10.21
N GLY A 168 -10.91 -1.61 -9.57
CA GLY A 168 -11.06 -2.67 -8.57
C GLY A 168 -10.78 -2.21 -7.14
N ALA A 169 -10.55 -0.91 -6.92
CA ALA A 169 -10.21 -0.37 -5.61
C ALA A 169 -11.44 0.04 -4.79
N VAL A 170 -11.24 0.16 -3.49
CA VAL A 170 -12.25 0.64 -2.52
C VAL A 170 -12.00 2.12 -2.26
N VAL A 171 -13.02 2.96 -2.50
CA VAL A 171 -12.95 4.41 -2.35
C VAL A 171 -13.02 4.82 -0.89
N TYR A 172 -12.09 5.69 -0.46
CA TYR A 172 -12.11 6.38 0.82
C TYR A 172 -12.05 7.89 0.59
N ARG A 173 -13.08 8.62 1.01
CA ARG A 173 -13.11 10.10 0.96
C ARG A 173 -12.58 10.65 2.27
N MET A 174 -11.66 11.62 2.21
CA MET A 174 -11.12 12.33 3.37
C MET A 174 -10.51 13.66 2.93
N SER A 175 -10.19 14.56 3.87
CA SER A 175 -9.44 15.77 3.52
C SER A 175 -7.97 15.46 3.22
N PRO A 176 -7.25 16.35 2.51
CA PRO A 176 -5.81 16.20 2.31
C PRO A 176 -5.02 16.06 3.62
N GLU A 177 -5.38 16.83 4.63
CA GLU A 177 -4.76 16.83 5.95
C GLU A 177 -5.03 15.54 6.72
N GLU A 178 -6.27 15.04 6.64
CA GLU A 178 -6.64 13.76 7.24
C GLU A 178 -5.89 12.60 6.57
N HIS A 179 -5.78 12.61 5.24
CA HIS A 179 -4.98 11.66 4.48
C HIS A 179 -3.53 11.66 4.96
N ASP A 180 -2.88 12.83 4.97
CA ASP A 180 -1.46 12.94 5.29
C ASP A 180 -1.16 12.51 6.73
N ARG A 181 -2.08 12.79 7.67
CA ARG A 181 -2.01 12.29 9.05
C ARG A 181 -2.13 10.76 9.12
N GLN A 182 -3.08 10.17 8.39
CA GLN A 182 -3.25 8.72 8.37
C GLN A 182 -2.04 8.00 7.75
N VAL A 183 -1.53 8.46 6.60
CA VAL A 183 -0.38 7.82 5.96
C VAL A 183 0.93 8.08 6.73
N ALA A 184 1.03 9.15 7.51
CA ALA A 184 2.14 9.35 8.43
C ALA A 184 2.24 8.18 9.43
N MET A 185 1.12 7.78 10.03
CA MET A 185 1.08 6.68 11.00
C MET A 185 1.16 5.29 10.35
N THR A 186 0.49 5.08 9.22
CA THR A 186 0.31 3.74 8.64
C THR A 186 1.38 3.35 7.64
N SER A 187 2.15 4.31 7.12
CA SER A 187 3.13 4.09 6.07
C SER A 187 4.49 4.76 6.35
N HIS A 188 4.50 6.08 6.57
CA HIS A 188 5.75 6.84 6.60
C HIS A 188 6.56 6.57 7.87
N LEU A 189 5.92 6.57 9.03
CA LEU A 189 6.57 6.26 10.30
C LEU A 189 7.11 4.81 10.35
N PRO A 190 6.32 3.78 9.96
CA PRO A 190 6.84 2.41 9.84
C PRO A 190 8.08 2.29 8.94
N GLN A 191 8.10 2.99 7.80
CA GLN A 191 9.26 3.04 6.90
C GLN A 191 10.49 3.63 7.58
N LEU A 192 10.33 4.75 8.28
CA LEU A 192 11.43 5.41 9.01
C LEU A 192 11.95 4.53 10.15
N LEU A 193 11.06 3.91 10.93
CA LEU A 193 11.43 3.03 12.05
C LEU A 193 12.15 1.78 11.57
N ALA A 194 11.71 1.16 10.48
CA ALA A 194 12.41 0.04 9.86
C ALA A 194 13.83 0.42 9.42
N SER A 195 13.97 1.60 8.80
CA SER A 195 15.27 2.11 8.36
C SER A 195 16.17 2.47 9.53
N LEU A 196 15.63 3.10 10.59
CA LEU A 196 16.38 3.40 11.81
C LEU A 196 16.86 2.12 12.51
N LEU A 197 15.98 1.11 12.65
CA LEU A 197 16.35 -0.18 13.20
C LEU A 197 17.47 -0.84 12.38
N ALA A 198 17.31 -0.89 11.06
CA ALA A 198 18.30 -1.50 10.17
C ALA A 198 19.65 -0.77 10.23
N SER A 199 19.67 0.56 10.37
CA SER A 199 20.89 1.37 10.38
C SER A 199 21.81 1.15 11.58
N VAL A 200 21.27 0.61 12.69
CA VAL A 200 22.06 0.33 13.91
C VAL A 200 22.50 -1.13 14.02
N LEU A 201 22.15 -1.97 13.06
CA LEU A 201 22.56 -3.38 13.05
C LEU A 201 24.06 -3.51 12.75
N GLN A 202 24.71 -4.42 13.48
CA GLN A 202 26.12 -4.74 13.29
C GLN A 202 26.28 -6.25 13.11
N THR A 203 27.21 -6.64 12.25
CA THR A 203 27.57 -8.04 12.01
C THR A 203 28.50 -8.57 13.14
N PRO A 204 28.47 -9.88 13.48
CA PRO A 204 27.66 -10.93 12.85
C PRO A 204 26.18 -10.93 13.26
N LEU A 205 25.30 -11.44 12.38
CA LEU A 205 23.85 -11.55 12.60
C LEU A 205 23.37 -13.02 12.51
N ASP A 206 24.19 -13.96 12.94
CA ASP A 206 23.93 -15.41 12.84
C ASP A 206 22.67 -15.86 13.59
N LEU A 207 22.25 -15.08 14.59
CA LEU A 207 21.05 -15.32 15.37
C LEU A 207 19.79 -14.54 14.86
N ALA A 208 19.87 -13.96 13.65
CA ALA A 208 18.75 -13.20 13.09
C ALA A 208 17.54 -14.10 12.82
N GLY A 209 16.50 -13.95 13.63
CA GLY A 209 15.22 -14.63 13.47
C GLY A 209 14.23 -13.86 12.56
N GLN A 210 13.02 -14.43 12.39
CA GLN A 210 11.98 -13.86 11.54
C GLN A 210 11.55 -12.47 12.01
N GLY A 211 11.44 -12.22 13.32
CA GLY A 211 11.06 -10.92 13.86
C GLY A 211 11.96 -9.77 13.37
N LEU A 212 13.29 -9.99 13.32
CA LEU A 212 14.20 -8.97 12.77
C LEU A 212 13.96 -8.75 11.28
N ARG A 213 13.76 -9.83 10.49
CA ARG A 213 13.48 -9.74 9.04
C ARG A 213 12.20 -8.97 8.77
N ASP A 214 11.13 -9.26 9.50
CA ASP A 214 9.85 -8.57 9.36
C ASP A 214 9.97 -7.07 9.67
N MET A 215 10.65 -6.73 10.76
CA MET A 215 10.85 -5.34 11.19
C MET A 215 11.75 -4.54 10.25
N THR A 216 12.72 -5.17 9.57
CA THR A 216 13.68 -4.49 8.68
C THR A 216 13.30 -4.57 7.20
N ARG A 217 12.28 -5.33 6.83
CA ARG A 217 11.88 -5.55 5.43
C ARG A 217 11.65 -4.26 4.67
N LEU A 218 10.98 -3.27 5.28
CA LEU A 218 10.71 -1.97 4.66
C LEU A 218 11.97 -1.16 4.38
N ALA A 219 13.08 -1.39 5.10
CA ALA A 219 14.33 -0.65 4.92
C ALA A 219 14.99 -0.86 3.53
N HIS A 220 14.59 -1.88 2.77
CA HIS A 220 15.04 -2.12 1.40
C HIS A 220 14.42 -1.17 0.35
N SER A 221 13.54 -0.27 0.76
CA SER A 221 12.86 0.67 -0.13
C SER A 221 13.82 1.70 -0.74
N ASN A 222 13.46 2.22 -1.93
CA ASN A 222 14.28 3.19 -2.66
C ASN A 222 14.34 4.54 -1.92
N PRO A 223 15.52 5.00 -1.44
CA PRO A 223 15.63 6.24 -0.67
C PRO A 223 15.29 7.51 -1.48
N LEU A 224 15.55 7.52 -2.81
CA LEU A 224 15.23 8.67 -3.66
C LEU A 224 13.72 8.84 -3.88
N MET A 225 12.95 7.77 -3.76
CA MET A 225 11.50 7.83 -3.77
C MET A 225 10.96 8.31 -2.42
N TRP A 226 11.52 7.83 -1.33
CA TRP A 226 11.03 8.11 0.02
C TRP A 226 11.38 9.49 0.56
N ALA A 227 12.55 10.03 0.22
CA ALA A 227 12.99 11.32 0.74
C ALA A 227 11.99 12.46 0.46
N PRO A 228 11.47 12.66 -0.77
CA PRO A 228 10.45 13.70 -1.03
C PRO A 228 9.11 13.44 -0.32
N ILE A 229 8.74 12.16 -0.08
CA ILE A 229 7.51 11.80 0.65
C ILE A 229 7.62 12.22 2.12
N VAL A 230 8.73 11.85 2.77
CA VAL A 230 9.00 12.19 4.18
C VAL A 230 9.11 13.69 4.35
N GLU A 231 9.87 14.38 3.48
CA GLU A 231 10.01 15.83 3.50
C GLU A 231 8.66 16.54 3.35
N GLY A 232 7.84 16.08 2.41
CA GLY A 232 6.54 16.69 2.13
C GLY A 232 5.49 16.44 3.21
N ASN A 233 5.67 15.41 4.06
CA ASN A 233 4.76 15.10 5.18
C ASN A 233 5.41 15.29 6.56
N LYS A 234 6.47 16.10 6.63
CA LYS A 234 7.24 16.31 7.88
C LYS A 234 6.38 16.82 9.04
N GLY A 235 5.39 17.68 8.76
CA GLY A 235 4.53 18.26 9.79
C GLY A 235 3.72 17.23 10.56
N GLU A 236 3.29 16.16 9.90
CA GLU A 236 2.57 15.05 10.53
C GLU A 236 3.52 14.00 11.15
N LEU A 237 4.75 13.90 10.64
CA LEU A 237 5.74 12.94 11.12
C LEU A 237 6.48 13.41 12.38
N GLU A 238 6.81 14.69 12.48
CA GLU A 238 7.59 15.25 13.59
C GLU A 238 6.97 14.95 14.96
N PRO A 239 5.67 15.22 15.21
CA PRO A 239 5.03 14.90 16.48
C PRO A 239 5.07 13.40 16.83
N LEU A 240 4.94 12.52 15.83
CA LEU A 240 4.99 11.06 16.03
C LEU A 240 6.40 10.60 16.42
N LEU A 241 7.42 11.15 15.80
CA LEU A 241 8.82 10.87 16.14
C LEU A 241 9.16 11.37 17.54
N ASP A 242 8.65 12.55 17.93
CA ASP A 242 8.86 13.12 19.26
C ASP A 242 8.26 12.20 20.35
N GLU A 243 7.08 11.65 20.14
CA GLU A 243 6.47 10.69 21.09
C GLU A 243 7.29 9.39 21.21
N ILE A 244 7.90 8.93 20.11
CA ILE A 244 8.79 7.76 20.14
C ILE A 244 10.06 8.09 20.91
N VAL A 245 10.69 9.24 20.64
CA VAL A 245 11.88 9.69 21.37
C VAL A 245 11.60 9.83 22.87
N LYS A 246 10.46 10.41 23.24
CA LYS A 246 10.00 10.51 24.61
C LYS A 246 9.83 9.14 25.29
N SER A 247 9.25 8.17 24.55
CA SER A 247 9.07 6.80 25.07
C SER A 247 10.41 6.10 25.29
N ILE A 248 11.37 6.27 24.35
CA ILE A 248 12.73 5.76 24.48
C ILE A 248 13.44 6.38 25.69
N ASN A 249 13.38 7.69 25.86
CA ASN A 249 14.00 8.39 26.97
C ASN A 249 13.39 7.94 28.31
N ASN A 250 12.06 7.85 28.41
CA ASN A 250 11.39 7.34 29.61
C ASN A 250 11.87 5.93 30.01
N LEU A 251 12.06 5.04 29.01
CA LEU A 251 12.58 3.70 29.27
C LEU A 251 14.03 3.75 29.79
N LYS A 252 14.89 4.58 29.20
CA LYS A 252 16.30 4.78 29.62
C LYS A 252 16.39 5.41 30.99
N ASP A 253 15.63 6.47 31.26
CA ASP A 253 15.64 7.20 32.55
C ASP A 253 15.19 6.33 33.71
N LYS A 254 14.32 5.37 33.45
CA LYS A 254 13.89 4.34 34.41
C LYS A 254 14.80 3.10 34.44
N PHE A 255 16.00 3.19 33.85
CA PHE A 255 17.01 2.14 33.82
C PHE A 255 16.47 0.78 33.37
N PHE A 256 15.53 0.78 32.38
CA PHE A 256 14.85 -0.40 31.87
C PHE A 256 14.19 -1.23 32.96
N SER A 257 13.64 -0.59 34.00
CA SER A 257 12.95 -1.29 35.07
C SER A 257 11.84 -2.19 34.52
N ARG A 258 11.54 -3.29 35.26
CA ARG A 258 10.48 -4.22 34.87
C ARG A 258 9.16 -3.50 34.59
N GLU A 259 8.79 -2.57 35.47
CA GLU A 259 7.55 -1.78 35.35
C GLU A 259 7.52 -0.93 34.10
N ALA A 260 8.65 -0.28 33.75
CA ALA A 260 8.77 0.54 32.56
C ALA A 260 8.66 -0.32 31.29
N VAL A 261 9.30 -1.49 31.27
CA VAL A 261 9.23 -2.44 30.14
C VAL A 261 7.82 -2.98 29.98
N VAL A 262 7.19 -3.46 31.07
CA VAL A 262 5.82 -3.97 31.03
C VAL A 262 4.85 -2.90 30.53
N SER A 263 4.96 -1.67 31.04
CA SER A 263 4.11 -0.56 30.59
C SER A 263 4.23 -0.29 29.09
N LEU A 264 5.47 -0.25 28.57
CA LEU A 264 5.70 -0.03 27.13
C LEU A 264 5.12 -1.18 26.29
N MET A 265 5.35 -2.43 26.69
CA MET A 265 4.87 -3.61 25.96
C MET A 265 3.33 -3.69 25.96
N THR A 266 2.69 -3.34 27.08
CA THR A 266 1.22 -3.28 27.16
C THR A 266 0.65 -2.22 26.22
N LEU A 267 1.20 -0.99 26.25
CA LEU A 267 0.78 0.07 25.31
C LEU A 267 0.99 -0.34 23.84
N GLY A 268 2.09 -1.05 23.57
CA GLY A 268 2.36 -1.57 22.23
C GLY A 268 1.33 -2.63 21.79
N ALA A 269 0.97 -3.55 22.69
CA ALA A 269 -0.06 -4.56 22.42
C ALA A 269 -1.44 -3.93 22.20
N ASP A 270 -1.81 -2.94 23.01
CA ASP A 270 -3.07 -2.18 22.84
C ASP A 270 -3.10 -1.43 21.49
N GLY A 271 -1.98 -0.84 21.10
CA GLY A 271 -1.84 -0.20 19.78
C GLY A 271 -1.96 -1.19 18.63
N ALA A 272 -1.31 -2.34 18.72
CA ALA A 272 -1.36 -3.39 17.71
C ALA A 272 -2.78 -3.95 17.54
N ALA A 273 -3.55 -4.06 18.61
CA ALA A 273 -4.95 -4.50 18.57
C ALA A 273 -5.88 -3.55 17.80
N GLN A 274 -5.48 -2.29 17.59
CA GLN A 274 -6.25 -1.31 16.81
C GLN A 274 -6.03 -1.45 15.29
N VAL A 275 -4.98 -2.19 14.86
CA VAL A 275 -4.73 -2.40 13.43
C VAL A 275 -5.82 -3.31 12.88
N PRO A 276 -6.59 -2.86 11.85
CA PRO A 276 -7.68 -3.65 11.30
C PRO A 276 -7.19 -5.00 10.77
N GLY A 277 -7.92 -6.08 11.09
CA GLY A 277 -7.68 -7.41 10.55
C GLY A 277 -8.03 -7.49 9.05
N LYS A 278 -7.77 -8.66 8.46
CA LYS A 278 -7.95 -8.99 7.02
C LYS A 278 -9.30 -8.55 6.42
N HIS A 279 -10.37 -8.48 7.21
CA HIS A 279 -11.71 -8.10 6.76
C HIS A 279 -12.10 -6.66 7.14
N GLY A 280 -11.14 -5.79 7.47
CA GLY A 280 -11.40 -4.38 7.78
C GLY A 280 -12.11 -4.11 9.11
N GLY A 281 -12.37 -5.16 9.92
CA GLY A 281 -12.93 -5.07 11.27
C GLY A 281 -11.84 -5.09 12.35
N ILE A 282 -12.28 -5.02 13.62
CA ILE A 282 -11.40 -5.24 14.79
C ILE A 282 -10.66 -6.57 14.58
N SER A 283 -9.36 -6.59 14.84
CA SER A 283 -8.55 -7.81 14.80
C SER A 283 -9.27 -8.91 15.58
N ARG A 284 -9.73 -9.96 14.89
CA ARG A 284 -10.38 -11.09 15.54
C ARG A 284 -9.29 -11.93 16.18
N ASN A 285 -9.52 -12.35 17.41
CA ASN A 285 -8.66 -13.33 18.09
C ASN A 285 -8.89 -14.70 17.47
N TYR A 286 -8.21 -14.99 16.35
CA TYR A 286 -8.24 -16.29 15.71
C TYR A 286 -7.59 -17.34 16.59
N GLY A 287 -8.07 -18.57 16.55
CA GLY A 287 -7.32 -19.71 17.04
C GLY A 287 -6.12 -19.95 16.15
N SER A 288 -4.98 -20.32 16.71
CA SER A 288 -3.77 -20.59 15.95
C SER A 288 -3.21 -21.98 16.22
N ILE A 289 -2.80 -22.64 15.14
CA ILE A 289 -2.19 -23.96 15.14
C ILE A 289 -0.90 -23.93 14.34
N SER A 290 0.15 -24.51 14.94
CA SER A 290 1.44 -24.69 14.27
C SER A 290 1.54 -26.07 13.66
N VAL A 291 2.04 -26.15 12.42
CA VAL A 291 2.26 -27.37 11.67
C VAL A 291 3.70 -27.45 11.21
N VAL A 292 4.41 -28.51 11.57
CA VAL A 292 5.74 -28.77 11.04
C VAL A 292 5.61 -29.31 9.61
N ILE A 293 6.29 -28.67 8.66
CA ILE A 293 6.24 -29.04 7.24
C ILE A 293 7.63 -29.35 6.72
N PRO A 294 7.85 -30.50 6.03
CA PRO A 294 9.09 -30.75 5.31
C PRO A 294 9.28 -29.74 4.18
N ASP A 295 10.49 -29.21 4.03
CA ASP A 295 10.83 -28.30 2.92
C ASP A 295 10.99 -29.08 1.61
N ARG A 296 9.88 -29.51 1.05
CA ARG A 296 9.81 -30.29 -0.20
C ARG A 296 8.67 -29.79 -1.07
N ALA A 297 8.86 -29.89 -2.40
CA ALA A 297 7.83 -29.53 -3.36
C ALA A 297 6.52 -30.29 -3.09
N GLY A 298 5.39 -29.56 -3.09
CA GLY A 298 4.04 -30.10 -2.93
C GLY A 298 3.54 -30.18 -1.47
N GLN A 299 4.37 -30.06 -0.46
CA GLN A 299 3.95 -30.18 0.95
C GLN A 299 2.96 -29.08 1.37
N LEU A 300 3.19 -27.84 0.96
CA LEU A 300 2.25 -26.73 1.19
C LEU A 300 0.89 -27.00 0.53
N ALA A 301 0.89 -27.48 -0.71
CA ALA A 301 -0.33 -27.83 -1.42
C ALA A 301 -1.09 -28.96 -0.71
N ALA A 302 -0.37 -29.99 -0.22
CA ALA A 302 -0.97 -31.08 0.52
C ALA A 302 -1.62 -30.58 1.82
N LEU A 303 -0.95 -29.73 2.59
CA LEU A 303 -1.49 -29.13 3.81
C LEU A 303 -2.79 -28.37 3.53
N PHE A 304 -2.78 -27.49 2.51
CA PHE A 304 -3.97 -26.70 2.17
C PHE A 304 -5.14 -27.55 1.66
N ASN A 305 -4.87 -28.58 0.87
CA ASN A 305 -5.89 -29.53 0.44
C ASN A 305 -6.52 -30.24 1.64
N HIS A 306 -5.71 -30.70 2.59
CA HIS A 306 -6.21 -31.34 3.79
C HIS A 306 -7.05 -30.40 4.66
N CYS A 307 -6.68 -29.11 4.76
CA CYS A 307 -7.53 -28.12 5.43
C CYS A 307 -8.88 -27.95 4.70
N ALA A 308 -8.86 -27.89 3.38
CA ALA A 308 -10.07 -27.78 2.55
C ALA A 308 -10.97 -29.02 2.67
N ASP A 309 -10.38 -30.24 2.67
CA ASP A 309 -11.09 -31.50 2.85
C ASP A 309 -11.76 -31.58 4.23
N GLY A 310 -11.15 -30.96 5.25
CA GLY A 310 -11.75 -30.78 6.58
C GLY A 310 -12.84 -29.69 6.65
N GLY A 311 -13.11 -28.97 5.56
CA GLY A 311 -14.08 -27.88 5.51
C GLY A 311 -13.63 -26.63 6.26
N ILE A 312 -12.34 -26.49 6.56
CA ILE A 312 -11.77 -25.41 7.39
C ILE A 312 -11.30 -24.26 6.51
N ASN A 313 -11.78 -23.04 6.81
CA ASN A 313 -11.29 -21.82 6.17
C ASN A 313 -10.04 -21.31 6.90
N ILE A 314 -8.97 -21.08 6.16
CA ILE A 314 -7.74 -20.45 6.68
C ILE A 314 -7.90 -18.94 6.59
N GLU A 315 -7.97 -18.30 7.74
CA GLU A 315 -8.14 -16.84 7.84
C GLU A 315 -6.83 -16.09 7.57
N ASP A 316 -5.72 -16.62 8.09
CA ASP A 316 -4.37 -16.10 7.84
C ASP A 316 -3.34 -17.22 8.00
N LEU A 317 -2.11 -16.98 7.51
CA LEU A 317 -1.02 -17.92 7.66
C LEU A 317 0.32 -17.21 7.84
N ARG A 318 1.21 -17.85 8.59
CA ARG A 318 2.58 -17.42 8.74
C ARG A 318 3.52 -18.60 8.45
N ILE A 319 4.57 -18.35 7.68
CA ILE A 319 5.58 -19.37 7.36
C ILE A 319 6.90 -18.91 7.96
N GLU A 320 7.52 -19.79 8.73
CA GLU A 320 8.81 -19.55 9.36
C GLU A 320 9.81 -20.59 8.87
N HIS A 321 10.97 -20.11 8.41
CA HIS A 321 12.10 -20.95 8.03
C HIS A 321 13.28 -20.65 8.93
N SER A 322 13.90 -21.70 9.46
CA SER A 322 15.18 -21.58 10.16
C SER A 322 16.34 -21.91 9.20
N PRO A 323 17.37 -21.07 9.11
CA PRO A 323 18.51 -21.33 8.24
C PRO A 323 19.11 -22.73 8.50
N GLY A 324 19.31 -23.51 7.43
CA GLY A 324 19.94 -24.85 7.51
C GLY A 324 19.03 -25.98 8.01
N GLN A 325 17.72 -25.75 8.15
CA GLN A 325 16.74 -26.79 8.49
C GLN A 325 16.03 -27.30 7.23
N GLU A 326 15.79 -28.62 7.17
CA GLU A 326 15.01 -29.25 6.09
C GLU A 326 13.49 -29.22 6.36
N THR A 327 13.07 -28.49 7.39
CA THR A 327 11.67 -28.33 7.79
C THR A 327 11.36 -26.86 8.03
N GLY A 328 10.13 -26.45 7.70
CA GLY A 328 9.56 -25.15 8.04
C GLY A 328 8.44 -25.32 9.07
N LEU A 329 8.07 -24.22 9.70
CA LEU A 329 6.93 -24.14 10.59
C LEU A 329 5.87 -23.27 9.95
N ILE A 330 4.64 -23.76 9.88
CA ILE A 330 3.50 -22.99 9.39
C ILE A 330 2.52 -22.80 10.51
N THR A 331 2.24 -21.54 10.83
CA THR A 331 1.12 -21.19 11.73
C THR A 331 -0.10 -20.87 10.88
N LEU A 332 -1.16 -21.64 11.07
CA LEU A 332 -2.48 -21.40 10.47
C LEU A 332 -3.37 -20.70 11.49
N TYR A 333 -4.05 -19.65 11.05
CA TYR A 333 -5.04 -18.92 11.84
C TYR A 333 -6.43 -19.28 11.32
N VAL A 334 -7.29 -19.74 12.21
CA VAL A 334 -8.65 -20.20 11.89
C VAL A 334 -9.67 -19.62 12.86
N GLN A 335 -10.96 -19.75 12.57
CA GLN A 335 -11.98 -19.39 13.54
C GLN A 335 -11.81 -20.27 14.82
N PRO A 336 -12.02 -19.69 16.02
CA PRO A 336 -11.83 -20.43 17.28
C PRO A 336 -12.60 -21.75 17.33
N ASP A 337 -13.81 -21.78 16.78
CA ASP A 337 -14.67 -22.96 16.73
C ASP A 337 -14.11 -24.09 15.84
N ASP A 338 -13.31 -23.73 14.83
CA ASP A 338 -12.72 -24.69 13.88
C ASP A 338 -11.41 -25.30 14.39
N LEU A 339 -10.78 -24.68 15.39
CA LEU A 339 -9.43 -25.04 15.84
C LEU A 339 -9.29 -26.50 16.27
N SER A 340 -10.23 -27.00 17.09
CA SER A 340 -10.22 -28.36 17.56
C SER A 340 -10.45 -29.37 16.43
N THR A 341 -11.34 -29.04 15.50
CA THR A 341 -11.62 -29.85 14.31
C THR A 341 -10.40 -29.94 13.42
N LEU A 342 -9.74 -28.81 13.14
CA LEU A 342 -8.51 -28.75 12.35
C LEU A 342 -7.39 -29.56 12.98
N ASN A 343 -7.15 -29.37 14.28
CA ASN A 343 -6.10 -30.11 15.01
C ASN A 343 -6.31 -31.63 14.87
N ASN A 344 -7.53 -32.12 15.13
CA ASN A 344 -7.82 -33.54 15.03
C ASN A 344 -7.69 -34.05 13.61
N HIS A 345 -8.21 -33.31 12.61
CA HIS A 345 -8.17 -33.70 11.22
C HIS A 345 -6.73 -33.83 10.70
N LEU A 346 -5.88 -32.82 10.93
CA LEU A 346 -4.49 -32.85 10.51
C LEU A 346 -3.67 -33.92 11.25
N SER A 347 -3.92 -34.12 12.55
CA SER A 347 -3.25 -35.21 13.33
C SER A 347 -3.55 -36.59 12.78
N ILE A 348 -4.81 -36.87 12.40
CA ILE A 348 -5.22 -38.15 11.78
C ILE A 348 -4.50 -38.38 10.45
N LEU A 349 -4.25 -37.33 9.70
CA LEU A 349 -3.52 -37.35 8.42
C LEU A 349 -1.99 -37.41 8.59
N GLY A 350 -1.50 -37.46 9.82
CA GLY A 350 -0.08 -37.65 10.14
C GLY A 350 0.74 -36.37 10.18
N TRP A 351 0.09 -35.19 10.21
CA TRP A 351 0.80 -33.92 10.42
C TRP A 351 1.20 -33.78 11.89
N ASP A 352 2.40 -33.24 12.11
CA ASP A 352 2.85 -32.81 13.45
C ASP A 352 2.27 -31.41 13.71
N VAL A 353 1.29 -31.35 14.62
CA VAL A 353 0.46 -30.17 14.87
C VAL A 353 0.44 -29.81 16.34
N THR A 354 0.46 -28.51 16.65
CA THR A 354 0.40 -27.98 18.01
C THR A 354 -0.49 -26.74 18.06
N ILE A 355 -1.52 -26.76 18.92
CA ILE A 355 -2.34 -25.57 19.19
C ILE A 355 -1.49 -24.56 19.96
N LEU A 356 -1.37 -23.33 19.44
CA LEU A 356 -0.64 -22.24 20.07
C LEU A 356 -1.58 -21.37 20.92
N GLU A 357 -2.68 -20.89 20.34
CA GLU A 357 -3.67 -20.03 20.99
C GLU A 357 -5.08 -20.50 20.63
N LYS A 358 -6.00 -20.45 21.58
CA LYS A 358 -7.37 -20.92 21.36
C LYS A 358 -8.28 -19.87 20.70
N GLY A 359 -7.84 -18.60 20.66
CA GLY A 359 -8.71 -17.50 20.28
C GLY A 359 -9.82 -17.25 21.34
N ASN A 360 -10.35 -16.05 21.41
CA ASN A 360 -11.50 -15.71 22.25
C ASN A 360 -12.72 -15.40 21.40
#